data_36c32df476c0ed60df6019e4ef924aee
#
_entry.id   36c32df476c0ed60df6019e4ef924aee
#
_cell.length_a   1.000
_cell.length_b   1.000
_cell.length_c   1.000
_cell.angle_alpha   90.00
_cell.angle_beta   90.00
_cell.angle_gamma   90.00
#
_symmetry.space_group_name_H-M   'P 1'
#
loop_
_entity.id
_entity.type
_entity.pdbx_description
1 polymer ?
#
loop_
_entity_poly.entity_id
_entity_poly.type
_entity_poly.pdbx_seq_one_letter_code
_entity_poly.pdbx_strand_id
1 'polypeptide(L)'
;MQDETALYGAKMMQPGMTAADSEENNLRPQHLEDYIGQEKVKQNLKIYLEAAKRRGEPVDHILLYGPPGLGKTTLAGIIANEMGVQIRITSGPAIEKPGDLAALLTNLQEGDVLFVDEIHRLSRQVEEVLYPALEDYALDIMIGKGPSAQSIRINLPRFTLVGATTRAGQITGPLRDRFGVLLKLELYGPDELARIIMRSAGILDQPITPEGAYELAKCSRGTPRVANRFLKRIRDFATVLGDGVIDRDVALMGLKRMDVDALGLDELDRSVLRAIIEMYNGGPVGLETLAAALGEEAVTLEDLCEPYLMQMGFLTRTPRGRCVTRLAYEHLGMKAPESGAPEDNGQQSLF
;
A
#
# COMPACT_ATOMS: atom_id res chain seq x y z
N MET A 1 11.66 -32.90 34.07
CA MET A 1 12.33 -31.67 33.65
C MET A 1 12.17 -31.64 32.13
N GLN A 2 11.07 -31.03 31.69
CA GLN A 2 10.70 -30.93 30.29
C GLN A 2 11.15 -29.56 29.81
N ASP A 3 11.75 -29.55 28.62
CA ASP A 3 12.29 -28.38 27.91
C ASP A 3 11.21 -27.32 27.60
N GLU A 4 11.34 -26.17 28.23
CA GLU A 4 10.66 -24.93 27.88
C GLU A 4 11.58 -24.02 27.03
N THR A 5 11.88 -24.43 25.83
CA THR A 5 12.66 -23.59 24.89
C THR A 5 12.04 -23.58 23.50
N ALA A 6 10.81 -23.07 23.41
CA ALA A 6 10.24 -22.72 22.09
C ALA A 6 9.08 -21.75 22.26
N LEU A 7 9.37 -20.47 22.45
CA LEU A 7 8.36 -19.39 22.29
C LEU A 7 9.02 -18.00 22.49
N TYR A 8 9.97 -17.64 21.62
CA TYR A 8 10.35 -16.23 21.46
C TYR A 8 10.33 -15.86 19.98
N GLY A 9 9.11 -15.79 19.43
CA GLY A 9 8.86 -14.93 18.29
C GLY A 9 9.04 -13.48 18.74
N ALA A 10 10.03 -12.77 18.22
CA ALA A 10 10.36 -11.41 18.62
C ALA A 10 9.18 -10.48 18.37
N LYS A 11 8.41 -10.19 19.41
CA LYS A 11 7.44 -9.08 19.46
C LYS A 11 8.24 -7.80 19.50
N MET A 12 8.47 -7.16 18.36
CA MET A 12 8.95 -5.77 18.35
C MET A 12 7.82 -4.86 18.82
N MET A 13 7.86 -4.47 20.10
CA MET A 13 7.05 -3.36 20.62
C MET A 13 7.65 -2.05 20.10
N GLN A 14 7.01 -1.43 19.11
CA GLN A 14 7.24 -0.03 18.79
C GLN A 14 6.49 0.83 19.82
N PRO A 15 7.10 1.91 20.37
CA PRO A 15 6.39 2.85 21.23
C PRO A 15 5.30 3.55 20.42
N GLY A 16 4.04 3.29 20.71
CA GLY A 16 2.87 3.93 20.08
C GLY A 16 1.90 3.01 19.34
N MET A 17 2.10 1.68 19.32
CA MET A 17 1.13 0.77 18.71
C MET A 17 -0.17 0.73 19.52
N THR A 18 -1.29 1.03 18.86
CA THR A 18 -2.63 0.85 19.42
C THR A 18 -3.07 -0.61 19.36
N ALA A 19 -4.08 -1.00 20.13
CA ALA A 19 -4.67 -2.35 20.05
C ALA A 19 -5.18 -2.67 18.62
N ALA A 20 -5.66 -1.66 17.89
CA ALA A 20 -6.08 -1.78 16.49
C ALA A 20 -4.91 -2.12 15.54
N ASP A 21 -3.73 -1.56 15.77
CA ASP A 21 -2.53 -1.84 14.98
C ASP A 21 -2.03 -3.28 15.23
N SER A 22 -2.17 -3.77 16.47
CA SER A 22 -1.81 -5.15 16.80
C SER A 22 -2.74 -6.17 16.13
N GLU A 23 -4.05 -5.90 16.05
CA GLU A 23 -5.00 -6.76 15.33
C GLU A 23 -4.74 -6.74 13.81
N GLU A 24 -4.40 -5.59 13.23
CA GLU A 24 -4.07 -5.52 11.80
C GLU A 24 -2.79 -6.29 11.48
N ASN A 25 -1.79 -6.25 12.36
CA ASN A 25 -0.56 -7.03 12.21
C ASN A 25 -0.82 -8.53 12.28
N ASN A 26 -1.75 -8.99 13.13
CA ASN A 26 -2.12 -10.41 13.22
C ASN A 26 -2.78 -10.95 11.94
N LEU A 27 -3.46 -10.10 11.18
CA LEU A 27 -4.08 -10.49 9.90
C LEU A 27 -3.06 -10.63 8.76
N ARG A 28 -1.84 -10.10 8.92
CA ARG A 28 -0.81 -10.16 7.87
C ARG A 28 -0.24 -11.56 7.74
N PRO A 29 -0.16 -12.13 6.52
CA PRO A 29 0.55 -13.37 6.29
C PRO A 29 2.04 -13.23 6.64
N GLN A 30 2.60 -14.27 7.24
CA GLN A 30 3.99 -14.30 7.67
C GLN A 30 4.90 -15.03 6.68
N HIS A 31 4.33 -15.89 5.85
CA HIS A 31 5.04 -16.70 4.87
C HIS A 31 4.50 -16.46 3.45
N LEU A 32 5.34 -16.72 2.45
CA LEU A 32 4.99 -16.53 1.05
C LEU A 32 3.85 -17.47 0.61
N GLU A 33 3.73 -18.62 1.23
CA GLU A 33 2.66 -19.61 0.97
C GLU A 33 1.29 -19.10 1.41
N ASP A 34 1.24 -18.32 2.50
CA ASP A 34 0.00 -17.72 3.02
C ASP A 34 -0.43 -16.46 2.26
N TYR A 35 0.46 -15.94 1.42
CA TYR A 35 0.22 -14.70 0.69
C TYR A 35 -0.66 -14.98 -0.53
N ILE A 36 -1.92 -14.55 -0.48
CA ILE A 36 -2.93 -14.77 -1.52
C ILE A 36 -2.77 -13.73 -2.63
N GLY A 37 -2.87 -14.18 -3.89
CA GLY A 37 -2.78 -13.31 -5.07
C GLY A 37 -1.35 -12.93 -5.45
N GLN A 38 -1.21 -12.00 -6.39
CA GLN A 38 0.10 -11.52 -6.90
C GLN A 38 0.98 -12.66 -7.42
N GLU A 39 0.42 -13.64 -8.12
CA GLU A 39 1.08 -14.91 -8.43
C GLU A 39 2.41 -14.74 -9.18
N LYS A 40 2.48 -13.79 -10.13
CA LYS A 40 3.72 -13.49 -10.86
C LYS A 40 4.82 -12.93 -9.94
N VAL A 41 4.43 -12.04 -9.00
CA VAL A 41 5.35 -11.47 -8.01
C VAL A 41 5.85 -12.56 -7.07
N LYS A 42 4.96 -13.42 -6.58
CA LYS A 42 5.29 -14.56 -5.70
C LYS A 42 6.28 -15.52 -6.35
N GLN A 43 6.01 -15.93 -7.58
CA GLN A 43 6.87 -16.87 -8.30
C GLN A 43 8.28 -16.31 -8.47
N ASN A 44 8.41 -15.05 -8.90
CA ASN A 44 9.71 -14.42 -9.06
C ASN A 44 10.43 -14.26 -7.71
N LEU A 45 9.72 -13.77 -6.71
CA LEU A 45 10.28 -13.57 -5.37
C LEU A 45 10.76 -14.88 -4.76
N LYS A 46 10.01 -15.97 -4.91
CA LYS A 46 10.43 -17.30 -4.45
C LYS A 46 11.76 -17.72 -5.05
N ILE A 47 11.96 -17.49 -6.36
CA ILE A 47 13.21 -17.82 -7.05
C ILE A 47 14.37 -16.98 -6.48
N TYR A 48 14.16 -15.67 -6.29
CA TYR A 48 15.21 -14.77 -5.77
C TYR A 48 15.61 -15.14 -4.33
N LEU A 49 14.63 -15.42 -3.47
CA LEU A 49 14.87 -15.85 -2.09
C LEU A 49 15.61 -17.19 -2.03
N GLU A 50 15.19 -18.19 -2.80
CA GLU A 50 15.87 -19.48 -2.84
C GLU A 50 17.29 -19.37 -3.38
N ALA A 51 17.52 -18.56 -4.40
CA ALA A 51 18.84 -18.34 -4.97
C ALA A 51 19.79 -17.67 -3.95
N ALA A 52 19.31 -16.63 -3.25
CA ALA A 52 20.06 -15.95 -2.19
C ALA A 52 20.42 -16.91 -1.03
N LYS A 53 19.44 -17.69 -0.55
CA LYS A 53 19.66 -18.73 0.48
C LYS A 53 20.73 -19.74 0.07
N ARG A 54 20.71 -20.22 -1.18
CA ARG A 54 21.70 -21.20 -1.69
C ARG A 54 23.11 -20.60 -1.79
N ARG A 55 23.24 -19.30 -2.07
CA ARG A 55 24.53 -18.61 -2.11
C ARG A 55 25.02 -18.16 -0.73
N GLY A 56 24.15 -18.16 0.28
CA GLY A 56 24.44 -17.63 1.62
C GLY A 56 24.62 -16.10 1.60
N GLU A 57 23.86 -15.41 0.77
CA GLU A 57 23.95 -13.95 0.56
C GLU A 57 22.60 -13.30 0.85
N PRO A 58 22.58 -12.00 1.22
CA PRO A 58 21.34 -11.22 1.23
C PRO A 58 20.68 -11.20 -0.16
N VAL A 59 19.38 -11.00 -0.21
CA VAL A 59 18.68 -10.76 -1.49
C VAL A 59 19.06 -9.38 -2.02
N ASP A 60 19.07 -9.22 -3.33
CA ASP A 60 19.24 -7.92 -3.97
C ASP A 60 18.23 -6.90 -3.43
N HIS A 61 18.55 -5.61 -3.53
CA HIS A 61 17.62 -4.55 -3.14
C HIS A 61 16.35 -4.59 -3.98
N ILE A 62 15.20 -4.49 -3.33
CA ILE A 62 13.87 -4.68 -3.93
C ILE A 62 13.06 -3.38 -3.86
N LEU A 63 12.47 -2.95 -4.97
CA LEU A 63 11.49 -1.89 -5.02
C LEU A 63 10.08 -2.47 -5.24
N LEU A 64 9.21 -2.26 -4.25
CA LEU A 64 7.79 -2.60 -4.31
C LEU A 64 6.98 -1.37 -4.70
N TYR A 65 6.23 -1.41 -5.79
CA TYR A 65 5.45 -0.25 -6.23
C TYR A 65 4.05 -0.63 -6.67
N GLY A 66 3.12 0.31 -6.52
CA GLY A 66 1.71 0.14 -6.87
C GLY A 66 0.79 0.88 -5.89
N PRO A 67 -0.52 0.89 -6.14
CA PRO A 67 -1.53 1.55 -5.31
C PRO A 67 -1.39 1.29 -3.81
N PRO A 68 -1.92 2.16 -2.94
CA PRO A 68 -1.90 1.93 -1.49
C PRO A 68 -2.77 0.72 -1.11
N GLY A 69 -2.45 0.07 0.03
CA GLY A 69 -3.27 -1.01 0.59
C GLY A 69 -3.10 -2.39 -0.04
N LEU A 70 -2.12 -2.59 -0.96
CA LEU A 70 -1.86 -3.86 -1.66
C LEU A 70 -0.95 -4.83 -0.91
N GLY A 71 -0.42 -4.45 0.27
CA GLY A 71 0.41 -5.34 1.08
C GLY A 71 1.92 -5.20 0.85
N LYS A 72 2.42 -4.04 0.39
CA LYS A 72 3.88 -3.78 0.23
C LYS A 72 4.66 -4.03 1.53
N THR A 73 4.20 -3.47 2.64
CA THR A 73 4.80 -3.69 3.97
C THR A 73 4.72 -5.15 4.41
N THR A 74 3.62 -5.83 4.11
CA THR A 74 3.45 -7.27 4.40
C THR A 74 4.46 -8.10 3.63
N LEU A 75 4.65 -7.79 2.34
CA LEU A 75 5.61 -8.53 1.51
C LEU A 75 7.05 -8.33 1.98
N ALA A 76 7.41 -7.11 2.45
CA ALA A 76 8.71 -6.86 3.08
C ALA A 76 8.92 -7.70 4.34
N GLY A 77 7.89 -7.84 5.19
CA GLY A 77 7.94 -8.73 6.36
C GLY A 77 8.12 -10.20 5.98
N ILE A 78 7.40 -10.65 4.94
CA ILE A 78 7.56 -12.02 4.41
C ILE A 78 8.99 -12.25 3.92
N ILE A 79 9.58 -11.30 3.19
CA ILE A 79 10.97 -11.40 2.70
C ILE A 79 11.92 -11.65 3.88
N ALA A 80 11.81 -10.85 4.95
CA ALA A 80 12.65 -11.01 6.14
C ALA A 80 12.42 -12.36 6.82
N ASN A 81 11.17 -12.78 7.01
CA ASN A 81 10.83 -14.07 7.61
C ASN A 81 11.36 -15.24 6.78
N GLU A 82 11.17 -15.21 5.46
CA GLU A 82 11.69 -16.24 4.56
C GLU A 82 13.22 -16.33 4.59
N MET A 83 13.92 -15.21 4.73
CA MET A 83 15.38 -15.18 4.86
C MET A 83 15.86 -15.51 6.28
N GLY A 84 14.98 -15.53 7.28
CA GLY A 84 15.32 -15.78 8.68
C GLY A 84 16.10 -14.63 9.33
N VAL A 85 15.86 -13.38 8.90
CA VAL A 85 16.58 -12.18 9.36
C VAL A 85 15.62 -11.16 9.98
N GLN A 86 16.18 -10.14 10.64
CA GLN A 86 15.38 -9.08 11.23
C GLN A 86 14.94 -8.07 10.17
N ILE A 87 13.76 -7.45 10.40
CA ILE A 87 13.29 -6.33 9.60
C ILE A 87 13.29 -5.06 10.43
N ARG A 88 13.84 -3.99 9.88
CA ARG A 88 13.71 -2.63 10.39
C ARG A 88 12.76 -1.84 9.50
N ILE A 89 11.72 -1.27 10.09
CA ILE A 89 10.67 -0.55 9.36
C ILE A 89 10.78 0.92 9.62
N THR A 90 10.81 1.72 8.57
CA THR A 90 10.78 3.16 8.60
C THR A 90 9.99 3.70 7.40
N SER A 91 9.90 5.03 7.27
CA SER A 91 9.27 5.68 6.12
C SER A 91 10.13 6.83 5.61
N GLY A 92 9.98 7.19 4.33
CA GLY A 92 10.68 8.34 3.74
C GLY A 92 10.51 9.62 4.57
N PRO A 93 9.28 10.01 4.95
CA PRO A 93 9.06 11.18 5.81
C PRO A 93 9.72 11.13 7.18
N ALA A 94 9.96 9.95 7.75
CA ALA A 94 10.60 9.78 9.05
C ALA A 94 12.14 9.94 8.99
N ILE A 95 12.73 9.95 7.80
CA ILE A 95 14.15 10.17 7.57
C ILE A 95 14.33 11.60 7.08
N GLU A 96 14.46 12.54 8.01
CA GLU A 96 14.51 13.97 7.67
C GLU A 96 15.89 14.42 7.17
N LYS A 97 16.94 13.82 7.69
CA LYS A 97 18.34 14.20 7.42
C LYS A 97 19.27 12.98 7.26
N PRO A 98 20.43 13.16 6.63
CA PRO A 98 21.40 12.10 6.41
C PRO A 98 21.82 11.33 7.67
N GLY A 99 21.90 12.02 8.82
CA GLY A 99 22.26 11.40 10.10
C GLY A 99 21.23 10.40 10.61
N ASP A 100 19.95 10.59 10.30
CA ASP A 100 18.88 9.65 10.68
C ASP A 100 19.03 8.34 9.91
N LEU A 101 19.31 8.44 8.61
CA LEU A 101 19.59 7.27 7.76
C LEU A 101 20.87 6.54 8.22
N ALA A 102 21.96 7.29 8.50
CA ALA A 102 23.19 6.71 8.96
C ALA A 102 23.01 5.95 10.29
N ALA A 103 22.23 6.48 11.23
CA ALA A 103 21.90 5.80 12.48
C ALA A 103 21.10 4.50 12.25
N LEU A 104 20.18 4.49 11.29
CA LEU A 104 19.43 3.26 10.92
C LEU A 104 20.37 2.21 10.33
N LEU A 105 21.22 2.59 9.36
CA LEU A 105 22.10 1.67 8.63
C LEU A 105 23.21 1.09 9.52
N THR A 106 23.79 1.86 10.41
CA THR A 106 24.85 1.39 11.33
C THR A 106 24.34 0.44 12.42
N ASN A 107 23.03 0.39 12.65
CA ASN A 107 22.38 -0.54 13.59
C ASN A 107 21.87 -1.84 12.93
N LEU A 108 22.08 -2.04 11.64
CA LEU A 108 21.75 -3.28 10.94
C LEU A 108 22.78 -4.38 11.24
N GLN A 109 22.34 -5.61 11.16
CA GLN A 109 23.18 -6.80 11.21
C GLN A 109 23.29 -7.44 9.82
N GLU A 110 24.22 -8.39 9.68
CA GLU A 110 24.41 -9.09 8.41
C GLU A 110 23.13 -9.79 7.94
N GLY A 111 22.69 -9.48 6.73
CA GLY A 111 21.50 -10.02 6.13
C GLY A 111 20.19 -9.31 6.47
N ASP A 112 20.17 -8.36 7.41
CA ASP A 112 18.95 -7.66 7.83
C ASP A 112 18.22 -6.99 6.66
N VAL A 113 16.90 -6.85 6.81
CA VAL A 113 16.05 -6.10 5.86
C VAL A 113 15.77 -4.72 6.42
N LEU A 114 16.10 -3.68 5.68
CA LEU A 114 15.63 -2.31 5.92
C LEU A 114 14.43 -2.03 5.00
N PHE A 115 13.25 -1.82 5.58
CA PHE A 115 12.07 -1.42 4.84
C PHE A 115 11.83 0.08 4.97
N VAL A 116 11.73 0.77 3.82
CA VAL A 116 11.44 2.20 3.74
C VAL A 116 10.14 2.39 2.96
N ASP A 117 9.05 2.71 3.69
CA ASP A 117 7.77 3.04 3.05
C ASP A 117 7.81 4.47 2.48
N GLU A 118 7.05 4.71 1.41
CA GLU A 118 7.01 5.99 0.69
C GLU A 118 8.41 6.54 0.38
N ILE A 119 9.30 5.67 -0.11
CA ILE A 119 10.72 5.98 -0.36
C ILE A 119 10.92 7.17 -1.32
N HIS A 120 9.95 7.45 -2.19
CA HIS A 120 9.97 8.62 -3.08
C HIS A 120 9.93 9.96 -2.34
N ARG A 121 9.65 9.97 -1.02
CA ARG A 121 9.64 11.16 -0.18
C ARG A 121 10.96 11.43 0.53
N LEU A 122 11.99 10.64 0.28
CA LEU A 122 13.33 10.94 0.74
C LEU A 122 13.83 12.26 0.14
N SER A 123 14.49 13.08 0.96
CA SER A 123 15.16 14.27 0.46
C SER A 123 16.39 13.88 -0.38
N ARG A 124 16.78 14.71 -1.35
CA ARG A 124 17.95 14.46 -2.19
C ARG A 124 19.23 14.24 -1.39
N GLN A 125 19.41 14.95 -0.27
CA GLN A 125 20.57 14.80 0.60
C GLN A 125 20.61 13.42 1.26
N VAL A 126 19.45 12.85 1.61
CA VAL A 126 19.34 11.50 2.17
C VAL A 126 19.59 10.45 1.08
N GLU A 127 19.05 10.65 -0.13
CA GLU A 127 19.34 9.75 -1.25
C GLU A 127 20.84 9.67 -1.58
N GLU A 128 21.56 10.80 -1.57
CA GLU A 128 23.00 10.86 -1.85
C GLU A 128 23.83 10.03 -0.85
N VAL A 129 23.39 9.94 0.41
CA VAL A 129 24.01 9.06 1.41
C VAL A 129 23.60 7.59 1.22
N LEU A 130 22.39 7.35 0.72
CA LEU A 130 21.90 6.00 0.48
C LEU A 130 22.63 5.31 -0.68
N TYR A 131 23.08 6.03 -1.70
CA TYR A 131 23.73 5.45 -2.88
C TYR A 131 24.94 4.58 -2.55
N PRO A 132 25.99 5.08 -1.86
CA PRO A 132 27.15 4.25 -1.51
C PRO A 132 26.79 3.13 -0.53
N ALA A 133 25.75 3.33 0.31
CA ALA A 133 25.27 2.28 1.19
C ALA A 133 24.68 1.09 0.45
N LEU A 134 24.03 1.31 -0.70
CA LEU A 134 23.45 0.25 -1.54
C LEU A 134 24.46 -0.40 -2.49
N GLU A 135 25.45 0.34 -2.99
CA GLU A 135 26.42 -0.17 -3.94
C GLU A 135 27.61 -0.85 -3.25
N ASP A 136 28.18 -0.13 -2.26
CA ASP A 136 29.45 -0.52 -1.63
C ASP A 136 29.29 -1.03 -0.19
N TYR A 137 28.08 -1.01 0.35
CA TYR A 137 27.83 -1.26 1.77
C TYR A 137 28.72 -0.38 2.66
N ALA A 138 28.76 0.91 2.36
CA ALA A 138 29.57 1.87 3.08
C ALA A 138 28.86 3.23 3.19
N LEU A 139 29.19 3.97 4.25
CA LEU A 139 28.77 5.35 4.46
C LEU A 139 30.00 6.27 4.45
N ASP A 140 29.92 7.36 3.69
CA ASP A 140 30.91 8.41 3.71
C ASP A 140 30.39 9.58 4.56
N ILE A 141 30.96 9.75 5.76
CA ILE A 141 30.55 10.77 6.73
C ILE A 141 31.60 11.87 6.78
N MET A 142 31.15 13.11 6.53
CA MET A 142 32.00 14.29 6.68
C MET A 142 32.07 14.73 8.15
N ILE A 143 33.27 14.72 8.73
CA ILE A 143 33.52 15.20 10.10
C ILE A 143 34.29 16.51 10.04
N GLY A 144 33.82 17.52 10.76
CA GLY A 144 34.40 18.88 10.78
C GLY A 144 33.67 19.84 9.84
N LYS A 145 34.15 21.08 9.81
CA LYS A 145 33.59 22.16 8.97
C LYS A 145 34.72 22.88 8.21
N GLY A 146 34.40 23.35 7.01
CA GLY A 146 35.35 24.12 6.18
C GLY A 146 36.48 23.27 5.58
N PRO A 147 37.62 23.88 5.25
CA PRO A 147 38.74 23.20 4.54
C PRO A 147 39.41 22.06 5.30
N SER A 148 39.18 21.96 6.60
CA SER A 148 39.71 20.88 7.46
C SER A 148 38.73 19.71 7.65
N ALA A 149 37.57 19.72 6.97
CA ALA A 149 36.63 18.62 7.02
C ALA A 149 37.27 17.35 6.41
N GLN A 150 37.13 16.23 7.11
CA GLN A 150 37.64 14.92 6.69
C GLN A 150 36.46 13.99 6.41
N SER A 151 36.56 13.22 5.33
CA SER A 151 35.60 12.13 5.06
C SER A 151 36.09 10.87 5.76
N ILE A 152 35.19 10.28 6.54
CA ILE A 152 35.42 8.94 7.14
C ILE A 152 34.44 7.97 6.48
N ARG A 153 35.01 6.88 5.93
CA ARG A 153 34.22 5.78 5.36
C ARG A 153 33.97 4.72 6.43
N ILE A 154 32.69 4.44 6.69
CA ILE A 154 32.23 3.43 7.64
C ILE A 154 31.67 2.26 6.82
N ASN A 155 32.23 1.05 6.99
CA ASN A 155 31.68 -0.14 6.37
C ASN A 155 30.42 -0.57 7.09
N LEU A 156 29.41 -0.95 6.31
CA LEU A 156 28.15 -1.50 6.78
C LEU A 156 28.13 -3.02 6.59
N PRO A 157 27.36 -3.75 7.41
CA PRO A 157 27.04 -5.14 7.09
C PRO A 157 26.25 -5.20 5.78
N ARG A 158 26.32 -6.31 5.07
CA ARG A 158 25.48 -6.52 3.90
C ARG A 158 24.02 -6.64 4.34
N PHE A 159 23.14 -5.89 3.72
CA PHE A 159 21.72 -5.84 4.03
C PHE A 159 20.88 -5.78 2.75
N THR A 160 19.59 -6.03 2.87
CA THR A 160 18.63 -5.83 1.79
C THR A 160 17.80 -4.58 2.06
N LEU A 161 17.80 -3.61 1.14
CA LEU A 161 16.83 -2.53 1.14
C LEU A 161 15.56 -3.00 0.43
N VAL A 162 14.40 -2.89 1.09
CA VAL A 162 13.10 -3.02 0.47
C VAL A 162 12.44 -1.64 0.48
N GLY A 163 12.46 -0.96 -0.65
CA GLY A 163 11.76 0.31 -0.84
C GLY A 163 10.31 0.08 -1.25
N ALA A 164 9.39 0.87 -0.72
CA ALA A 164 8.00 0.85 -1.15
C ALA A 164 7.55 2.24 -1.61
N THR A 165 6.72 2.29 -2.66
CA THR A 165 6.18 3.56 -3.16
C THR A 165 4.81 3.38 -3.81
N THR A 166 3.96 4.38 -3.66
CA THR A 166 2.73 4.54 -4.42
C THR A 166 2.95 5.33 -5.72
N ARG A 167 4.07 6.05 -5.83
CA ARG A 167 4.39 6.99 -6.91
C ARG A 167 5.73 6.65 -7.56
N ALA A 168 5.80 5.51 -8.27
CA ALA A 168 7.04 5.03 -8.89
C ALA A 168 7.72 6.04 -9.82
N GLY A 169 6.94 6.88 -10.49
CA GLY A 169 7.46 7.94 -11.36
C GLY A 169 8.16 9.10 -10.63
N GLN A 170 8.03 9.20 -9.30
CA GLN A 170 8.71 10.22 -8.49
C GLN A 170 10.06 9.75 -7.95
N ILE A 171 10.40 8.46 -8.09
CA ILE A 171 11.72 7.96 -7.71
C ILE A 171 12.75 8.46 -8.71
N THR A 172 13.85 8.98 -8.20
CA THR A 172 14.96 9.44 -9.06
C THR A 172 15.58 8.28 -9.83
N GLY A 173 16.03 8.53 -11.06
CA GLY A 173 16.69 7.51 -11.88
C GLY A 173 17.85 6.83 -11.13
N PRO A 174 18.78 7.59 -10.53
CA PRO A 174 19.89 7.03 -9.76
C PRO A 174 19.49 6.10 -8.62
N LEU A 175 18.42 6.44 -7.88
CA LEU A 175 17.93 5.56 -6.82
C LEU A 175 17.27 4.30 -7.38
N ARG A 176 16.46 4.45 -8.44
CA ARG A 176 15.78 3.31 -9.07
C ARG A 176 16.76 2.28 -9.64
N ASP A 177 17.85 2.74 -10.25
CA ASP A 177 18.84 1.87 -10.89
C ASP A 177 19.66 1.04 -9.90
N ARG A 178 19.57 1.35 -8.59
CA ARG A 178 20.19 0.58 -7.50
C ARG A 178 19.33 -0.56 -6.98
N PHE A 179 18.07 -0.62 -7.40
CA PHE A 179 17.22 -1.76 -7.10
C PHE A 179 17.43 -2.85 -8.16
N GLY A 180 17.98 -3.99 -7.76
CA GLY A 180 18.14 -5.15 -8.63
C GLY A 180 16.81 -5.83 -8.98
N VAL A 181 15.78 -5.64 -8.14
CA VAL A 181 14.47 -6.27 -8.30
C VAL A 181 13.37 -5.22 -8.21
N LEU A 182 12.55 -5.12 -9.26
CA LEU A 182 11.40 -4.21 -9.35
C LEU A 182 10.11 -5.04 -9.41
N LEU A 183 9.25 -4.92 -8.39
CA LEU A 183 8.01 -5.69 -8.27
C LEU A 183 6.80 -4.75 -8.25
N LYS A 184 6.00 -4.82 -9.32
CA LYS A 184 4.73 -4.11 -9.40
C LYS A 184 3.64 -4.94 -8.73
N LEU A 185 2.97 -4.36 -7.74
CA LEU A 185 1.77 -4.94 -7.16
C LEU A 185 0.54 -4.40 -7.90
N GLU A 186 -0.35 -5.32 -8.25
CA GLU A 186 -1.58 -5.01 -8.97
C GLU A 186 -2.78 -5.11 -8.03
N LEU A 187 -3.89 -4.53 -8.44
CA LEU A 187 -5.14 -4.65 -7.71
C LEU A 187 -5.63 -6.10 -7.73
N TYR A 188 -6.23 -6.51 -6.64
CA TYR A 188 -6.76 -7.85 -6.46
C TYR A 188 -8.14 -7.99 -7.11
N GLY A 189 -8.40 -9.14 -7.69
CA GLY A 189 -9.74 -9.52 -8.12
C GLY A 189 -10.67 -9.83 -6.94
N PRO A 190 -12.01 -9.78 -7.15
CA PRO A 190 -12.97 -10.11 -6.09
C PRO A 190 -12.78 -11.51 -5.50
N ASP A 191 -12.43 -12.51 -6.31
CA ASP A 191 -12.20 -13.88 -5.84
C ASP A 191 -10.98 -13.99 -4.92
N GLU A 192 -9.89 -13.27 -5.23
CA GLU A 192 -8.70 -13.21 -4.38
C GLU A 192 -9.01 -12.49 -3.07
N LEU A 193 -9.74 -11.37 -3.12
CA LEU A 193 -10.16 -10.62 -1.93
C LEU A 193 -11.12 -11.44 -1.06
N ALA A 194 -12.05 -12.19 -1.65
CA ALA A 194 -12.93 -13.08 -0.89
C ALA A 194 -12.12 -14.14 -0.12
N ARG A 195 -11.09 -14.72 -0.74
CA ARG A 195 -10.15 -15.65 -0.05
C ARG A 195 -9.39 -14.97 1.07
N ILE A 196 -8.94 -13.71 0.88
CA ILE A 196 -8.28 -12.93 1.93
C ILE A 196 -9.24 -12.65 3.08
N ILE A 197 -10.50 -12.27 2.80
CA ILE A 197 -11.54 -12.03 3.82
C ILE A 197 -11.82 -13.31 4.59
N MET A 198 -12.01 -14.45 3.92
CA MET A 198 -12.25 -15.75 4.56
C MET A 198 -11.09 -16.13 5.50
N ARG A 199 -9.83 -15.98 5.05
CA ARG A 199 -8.65 -16.20 5.88
C ARG A 199 -8.63 -15.27 7.09
N SER A 200 -8.86 -13.98 6.88
CA SER A 200 -8.88 -12.98 7.95
C SER A 200 -10.00 -13.22 8.96
N ALA A 201 -11.17 -13.63 8.49
CA ALA A 201 -12.29 -14.01 9.33
C ALA A 201 -11.97 -15.20 10.23
N GLY A 202 -11.28 -16.24 9.70
CA GLY A 202 -10.80 -17.36 10.47
C GLY A 202 -9.81 -16.95 11.59
N ILE A 203 -8.91 -15.99 11.32
CA ILE A 203 -7.97 -15.46 12.33
C ILE A 203 -8.70 -14.66 13.42
N LEU A 204 -9.78 -13.97 13.05
CA LEU A 204 -10.61 -13.18 13.96
C LEU A 204 -11.69 -14.02 14.69
N ASP A 205 -11.72 -15.33 14.44
CA ASP A 205 -12.77 -16.24 14.93
C ASP A 205 -14.18 -15.74 14.60
N GLN A 206 -14.34 -15.18 13.38
CA GLN A 206 -15.58 -14.60 12.89
C GLN A 206 -16.21 -15.51 11.84
N PRO A 207 -17.39 -16.11 12.11
CA PRO A 207 -18.12 -16.88 11.12
C PRO A 207 -18.54 -16.00 9.94
N ILE A 208 -18.23 -16.45 8.72
CA ILE A 208 -18.61 -15.77 7.49
C ILE A 208 -18.90 -16.79 6.39
N THR A 209 -19.94 -16.54 5.58
CA THR A 209 -20.22 -17.38 4.42
C THR A 209 -19.39 -16.95 3.20
N PRO A 210 -19.14 -17.85 2.22
CA PRO A 210 -18.48 -17.48 0.97
C PRO A 210 -19.19 -16.34 0.24
N GLU A 211 -20.53 -16.32 0.25
CA GLU A 211 -21.35 -15.28 -0.36
C GLU A 211 -21.16 -13.94 0.34
N GLY A 212 -21.17 -13.93 1.69
CA GLY A 212 -20.89 -12.74 2.49
C GLY A 212 -19.50 -12.18 2.21
N ALA A 213 -18.49 -13.04 2.20
CA ALA A 213 -17.10 -12.66 1.85
C ALA A 213 -16.99 -12.07 0.45
N TYR A 214 -17.70 -12.64 -0.54
CA TYR A 214 -17.70 -12.15 -1.91
C TYR A 214 -18.38 -10.78 -2.06
N GLU A 215 -19.49 -10.53 -1.34
CA GLU A 215 -20.13 -9.20 -1.34
C GLU A 215 -19.18 -8.12 -0.79
N LEU A 216 -18.47 -8.41 0.32
CA LEU A 216 -17.46 -7.49 0.85
C LEU A 216 -16.30 -7.30 -0.14
N ALA A 217 -15.86 -8.36 -0.79
CA ALA A 217 -14.76 -8.33 -1.75
C ALA A 217 -15.04 -7.42 -2.94
N LYS A 218 -16.25 -7.47 -3.50
CA LYS A 218 -16.65 -6.60 -4.64
C LYS A 218 -16.54 -5.12 -4.31
N CYS A 219 -16.86 -4.74 -3.08
CA CYS A 219 -16.83 -3.35 -2.62
C CYS A 219 -15.45 -2.92 -2.10
N SER A 220 -14.44 -3.82 -2.06
CA SER A 220 -13.14 -3.57 -1.43
C SER A 220 -12.12 -2.82 -2.30
N ARG A 221 -12.55 -2.25 -3.40
CA ARG A 221 -11.70 -1.40 -4.29
C ARG A 221 -10.40 -2.08 -4.72
N GLY A 222 -10.40 -3.40 -4.88
CA GLY A 222 -9.22 -4.15 -5.28
C GLY A 222 -8.10 -4.21 -4.23
N THR A 223 -8.35 -3.85 -2.96
CA THR A 223 -7.29 -3.77 -1.95
C THR A 223 -7.58 -4.57 -0.67
N PRO A 224 -6.62 -5.38 -0.20
CA PRO A 224 -6.74 -6.13 1.06
C PRO A 224 -6.99 -5.25 2.29
N ARG A 225 -6.43 -4.04 2.33
CA ARG A 225 -6.64 -3.09 3.44
C ARG A 225 -8.13 -2.71 3.58
N VAL A 226 -8.79 -2.37 2.47
CA VAL A 226 -10.22 -2.04 2.48
C VAL A 226 -11.06 -3.27 2.81
N ALA A 227 -10.72 -4.45 2.25
CA ALA A 227 -11.36 -5.72 2.53
C ALA A 227 -11.36 -6.05 4.04
N ASN A 228 -10.20 -5.98 4.68
CA ASN A 228 -10.08 -6.21 6.11
C ASN A 228 -10.79 -5.14 6.96
N ARG A 229 -10.81 -3.89 6.50
CA ARG A 229 -11.58 -2.82 7.16
C ARG A 229 -13.06 -3.12 7.13
N PHE A 230 -13.60 -3.54 5.99
CA PHE A 230 -15.01 -3.93 5.88
C PHE A 230 -15.32 -5.14 6.74
N LEU A 231 -14.50 -6.19 6.70
CA LEU A 231 -14.69 -7.37 7.55
C LEU A 231 -14.83 -6.98 9.03
N LYS A 232 -13.91 -6.15 9.54
CA LYS A 232 -13.95 -5.70 10.94
C LYS A 232 -15.22 -4.92 11.28
N ARG A 233 -15.67 -4.02 10.40
CA ARG A 233 -16.87 -3.23 10.63
C ARG A 233 -18.16 -4.05 10.49
N ILE A 234 -18.22 -4.93 9.50
CA ILE A 234 -19.39 -5.80 9.32
C ILE A 234 -19.50 -6.82 10.46
N ARG A 235 -18.38 -7.28 11.03
CA ARG A 235 -18.36 -8.08 12.26
C ARG A 235 -19.16 -7.41 13.39
N ASP A 236 -18.96 -6.10 13.61
CA ASP A 236 -19.67 -5.35 14.64
C ASP A 236 -21.18 -5.38 14.39
N PHE A 237 -21.62 -5.23 13.12
CA PHE A 237 -23.04 -5.34 12.76
C PHE A 237 -23.58 -6.76 12.91
N ALA A 238 -22.84 -7.79 12.51
CA ALA A 238 -23.23 -9.18 12.66
C ALA A 238 -23.46 -9.54 14.14
N THR A 239 -22.58 -9.06 15.01
CA THR A 239 -22.64 -9.31 16.46
C THR A 239 -23.86 -8.63 17.11
N VAL A 240 -24.20 -7.40 16.70
CA VAL A 240 -25.22 -6.60 17.38
C VAL A 240 -26.61 -6.76 16.76
N LEU A 241 -26.69 -6.94 15.45
CA LEU A 241 -27.94 -6.91 14.67
C LEU A 241 -28.31 -8.26 14.06
N GLY A 242 -27.40 -9.23 14.08
CA GLY A 242 -27.57 -10.58 13.54
C GLY A 242 -27.35 -11.66 14.59
N ASP A 243 -27.08 -12.84 14.11
CA ASP A 243 -26.78 -14.04 14.90
C ASP A 243 -25.26 -14.29 15.07
N GLY A 244 -24.44 -13.29 14.69
CA GLY A 244 -22.98 -13.38 14.76
C GLY A 244 -22.33 -13.93 13.49
N VAL A 245 -23.13 -14.33 12.48
CA VAL A 245 -22.62 -14.81 11.18
C VAL A 245 -22.67 -13.71 10.13
N ILE A 246 -21.60 -13.54 9.38
CA ILE A 246 -21.61 -12.64 8.21
C ILE A 246 -22.06 -13.44 6.99
N ASP A 247 -23.35 -13.48 6.75
CA ASP A 247 -23.89 -14.00 5.50
C ASP A 247 -24.01 -12.87 4.45
N ARG A 248 -24.61 -13.18 3.31
CA ARG A 248 -24.82 -12.21 2.24
C ARG A 248 -25.67 -11.02 2.66
N ASP A 249 -26.73 -11.26 3.40
CA ASP A 249 -27.71 -10.22 3.77
C ASP A 249 -27.13 -9.28 4.83
N VAL A 250 -26.41 -9.82 5.81
CA VAL A 250 -25.65 -9.05 6.81
C VAL A 250 -24.56 -8.22 6.14
N ALA A 251 -23.83 -8.79 5.17
CA ALA A 251 -22.81 -8.07 4.42
C ALA A 251 -23.42 -6.86 3.66
N LEU A 252 -24.50 -7.07 2.91
CA LEU A 252 -25.18 -6.01 2.16
C LEU A 252 -25.82 -4.96 3.08
N MET A 253 -26.46 -5.39 4.17
CA MET A 253 -27.01 -4.47 5.17
C MET A 253 -25.91 -3.58 5.78
N GLY A 254 -24.79 -4.17 6.16
CA GLY A 254 -23.71 -3.43 6.78
C GLY A 254 -23.02 -2.47 5.81
N LEU A 255 -22.74 -2.88 4.56
CA LEU A 255 -22.23 -1.99 3.53
C LEU A 255 -23.15 -0.80 3.29
N LYS A 256 -24.45 -1.03 3.21
CA LYS A 256 -25.47 0.03 3.10
C LYS A 256 -25.44 1.00 4.29
N ARG A 257 -25.28 0.49 5.52
CA ARG A 257 -25.16 1.34 6.73
C ARG A 257 -23.88 2.15 6.80
N MET A 258 -22.85 1.70 6.08
CA MET A 258 -21.57 2.41 5.91
C MET A 258 -21.61 3.35 4.70
N ASP A 259 -22.77 3.56 4.07
CA ASP A 259 -22.93 4.37 2.86
C ASP A 259 -22.02 3.95 1.70
N VAL A 260 -21.71 2.64 1.63
CA VAL A 260 -20.91 2.05 0.53
C VAL A 260 -21.87 1.44 -0.48
N ASP A 261 -21.74 1.82 -1.74
CA ASP A 261 -22.57 1.31 -2.81
C ASP A 261 -22.03 -0.03 -3.40
N ALA A 262 -22.77 -0.57 -4.38
CA ALA A 262 -22.43 -1.86 -5.00
C ALA A 262 -21.07 -1.91 -5.71
N LEU A 263 -20.50 -0.76 -6.05
CA LEU A 263 -19.17 -0.62 -6.65
C LEU A 263 -18.11 -0.19 -5.63
N GLY A 264 -18.45 -0.06 -4.35
CA GLY A 264 -17.52 0.33 -3.30
C GLY A 264 -17.27 1.84 -3.19
N LEU A 265 -18.10 2.70 -3.82
CA LEU A 265 -18.02 4.13 -3.62
C LEU A 265 -18.66 4.49 -2.28
N ASP A 266 -17.95 5.32 -1.51
CA ASP A 266 -18.47 5.91 -0.29
C ASP A 266 -19.13 7.28 -0.56
N GLU A 267 -19.63 7.94 0.49
CA GLU A 267 -20.30 9.22 0.35
C GLU A 267 -19.37 10.31 -0.23
N LEU A 268 -18.10 10.31 0.14
CA LEU A 268 -17.14 11.29 -0.37
C LEU A 268 -16.91 11.11 -1.87
N ASP A 269 -16.72 9.88 -2.36
CA ASP A 269 -16.59 9.60 -3.78
C ASP A 269 -17.80 10.09 -4.58
N ARG A 270 -19.02 9.76 -4.11
CA ARG A 270 -20.24 10.21 -4.75
C ARG A 270 -20.40 11.72 -4.72
N SER A 271 -20.01 12.37 -3.62
CA SER A 271 -20.03 13.83 -3.48
C SER A 271 -19.05 14.50 -4.45
N VAL A 272 -17.86 13.94 -4.66
CA VAL A 272 -16.89 14.39 -5.66
C VAL A 272 -17.52 14.35 -7.06
N LEU A 273 -18.10 13.21 -7.44
CA LEU A 273 -18.72 13.07 -8.77
C LEU A 273 -19.92 14.02 -8.95
N ARG A 274 -20.81 14.12 -7.95
CA ARG A 274 -21.97 15.04 -7.99
C ARG A 274 -21.54 16.50 -8.08
N ALA A 275 -20.56 16.92 -7.29
CA ALA A 275 -20.06 18.30 -7.34
C ALA A 275 -19.52 18.67 -8.73
N ILE A 276 -18.76 17.77 -9.36
CA ILE A 276 -18.27 18.00 -10.73
C ILE A 276 -19.40 18.08 -11.73
N ILE A 277 -20.44 17.23 -11.59
CA ILE A 277 -21.61 17.23 -12.47
C ILE A 277 -22.47 18.49 -12.28
N GLU A 278 -22.88 18.75 -11.05
CA GLU A 278 -23.91 19.76 -10.75
C GLU A 278 -23.36 21.19 -10.73
N MET A 279 -22.15 21.38 -10.17
CA MET A 279 -21.57 22.71 -10.01
C MET A 279 -20.67 23.12 -11.19
N TYR A 280 -20.10 22.16 -11.91
CA TYR A 280 -19.11 22.42 -12.98
C TYR A 280 -19.48 21.77 -14.32
N ASN A 281 -20.76 21.38 -14.51
CA ASN A 281 -21.28 20.80 -15.76
C ASN A 281 -20.44 19.64 -16.32
N GLY A 282 -19.94 18.76 -15.43
CA GLY A 282 -19.09 17.63 -15.80
C GLY A 282 -17.59 17.93 -15.90
N GLY A 283 -17.19 19.15 -15.66
CA GLY A 283 -15.79 19.59 -15.69
C GLY A 283 -15.39 20.33 -16.98
N PRO A 284 -14.12 20.72 -17.11
CA PRO A 284 -13.00 20.50 -16.19
C PRO A 284 -13.00 21.41 -14.96
N VAL A 285 -12.64 20.89 -13.78
CA VAL A 285 -12.50 21.64 -12.54
C VAL A 285 -11.13 21.39 -11.88
N GLY A 286 -10.51 22.44 -11.32
CA GLY A 286 -9.25 22.33 -10.58
C GLY A 286 -9.41 21.60 -9.25
N LEU A 287 -8.36 20.93 -8.77
CA LEU A 287 -8.38 20.18 -7.51
C LEU A 287 -8.73 21.07 -6.33
N GLU A 288 -8.05 22.21 -6.18
CA GLU A 288 -8.25 23.16 -5.09
C GLU A 288 -9.68 23.73 -5.08
N THR A 289 -10.22 24.01 -6.27
CA THR A 289 -11.60 24.50 -6.43
C THR A 289 -12.61 23.45 -5.99
N LEU A 290 -12.39 22.18 -6.38
CA LEU A 290 -13.25 21.07 -6.01
C LEU A 290 -13.17 20.78 -4.50
N ALA A 291 -11.97 20.79 -3.93
CA ALA A 291 -11.73 20.59 -2.51
C ALA A 291 -12.44 21.68 -1.67
N ALA A 292 -12.29 22.95 -2.08
CA ALA A 292 -12.99 24.07 -1.43
C ALA A 292 -14.51 23.93 -1.50
N ALA A 293 -15.06 23.46 -2.63
CA ALA A 293 -16.50 23.25 -2.81
C ALA A 293 -17.06 22.15 -1.91
N LEU A 294 -16.25 21.13 -1.60
CA LEU A 294 -16.62 20.00 -0.75
C LEU A 294 -16.29 20.21 0.72
N GLY A 295 -15.51 21.25 1.07
CA GLY A 295 -15.00 21.47 2.42
C GLY A 295 -13.93 20.44 2.84
N GLU A 296 -13.22 19.86 1.87
CA GLU A 296 -12.19 18.84 2.06
C GLU A 296 -10.80 19.38 1.72
N GLU A 297 -9.76 18.68 2.19
CA GLU A 297 -8.40 18.98 1.76
C GLU A 297 -8.11 18.44 0.36
N ALA A 298 -7.40 19.20 -0.46
CA ALA A 298 -7.04 18.80 -1.83
C ALA A 298 -6.28 17.46 -1.86
N VAL A 299 -5.38 17.24 -0.91
CA VAL A 299 -4.60 16.00 -0.76
C VAL A 299 -5.52 14.81 -0.47
N THR A 300 -6.57 14.99 0.32
CA THR A 300 -7.58 13.95 0.61
C THR A 300 -8.25 13.49 -0.68
N LEU A 301 -8.71 14.42 -1.51
CA LEU A 301 -9.33 14.08 -2.80
C LEU A 301 -8.33 13.39 -3.74
N GLU A 302 -7.11 13.90 -3.85
CA GLU A 302 -6.08 13.36 -4.73
C GLU A 302 -5.62 11.95 -4.33
N ASP A 303 -5.46 11.68 -3.04
CA ASP A 303 -4.88 10.43 -2.56
C ASP A 303 -5.91 9.34 -2.24
N LEU A 304 -7.14 9.71 -1.85
CA LEU A 304 -8.17 8.75 -1.42
C LEU A 304 -9.26 8.51 -2.46
N CYS A 305 -9.75 9.57 -3.14
CA CYS A 305 -10.89 9.46 -4.04
C CYS A 305 -10.47 9.28 -5.51
N GLU A 306 -9.63 10.18 -6.03
CA GLU A 306 -9.28 10.19 -7.46
C GLU A 306 -8.73 8.86 -7.98
N PRO A 307 -7.82 8.15 -7.28
CA PRO A 307 -7.24 6.92 -7.82
C PRO A 307 -8.29 5.86 -8.12
N TYR A 308 -9.27 5.70 -7.21
CA TYR A 308 -10.33 4.73 -7.41
C TYR A 308 -11.35 5.18 -8.46
N LEU A 309 -11.77 6.43 -8.44
CA LEU A 309 -12.69 7.00 -9.43
C LEU A 309 -12.12 6.96 -10.85
N MET A 310 -10.83 7.21 -10.99
CA MET A 310 -10.12 7.09 -12.28
C MET A 310 -10.02 5.63 -12.74
N GLN A 311 -9.73 4.71 -11.83
CA GLN A 311 -9.68 3.28 -12.12
C GLN A 311 -11.03 2.74 -12.59
N MET A 312 -12.13 3.18 -11.97
CA MET A 312 -13.49 2.83 -12.38
C MET A 312 -13.92 3.52 -13.68
N GLY A 313 -13.08 4.39 -14.22
CA GLY A 313 -13.39 5.14 -15.41
C GLY A 313 -14.46 6.24 -15.20
N PHE A 314 -14.73 6.63 -13.95
CA PHE A 314 -15.70 7.68 -13.62
C PHE A 314 -15.11 9.08 -13.71
N LEU A 315 -13.81 9.19 -13.51
CA LEU A 315 -13.07 10.45 -13.52
C LEU A 315 -11.91 10.41 -14.51
N THR A 316 -11.67 11.49 -15.21
CA THR A 316 -10.50 11.68 -16.05
C THR A 316 -9.76 12.94 -15.64
N ARG A 317 -8.41 12.89 -15.74
CA ARG A 317 -7.53 14.02 -15.45
C ARG A 317 -7.05 14.65 -16.74
N THR A 318 -7.37 15.91 -16.96
CA THR A 318 -6.94 16.68 -18.11
C THR A 318 -5.99 17.79 -17.68
N PRO A 319 -5.23 18.43 -18.59
CA PRO A 319 -4.41 19.60 -18.25
C PRO A 319 -5.20 20.79 -17.67
N ARG A 320 -6.51 20.84 -17.92
CA ARG A 320 -7.40 21.89 -17.42
C ARG A 320 -8.05 21.54 -16.08
N GLY A 321 -8.00 20.26 -15.66
CA GLY A 321 -8.63 19.80 -14.43
C GLY A 321 -9.30 18.43 -14.56
N ARG A 322 -10.18 18.14 -13.61
CA ARG A 322 -10.92 16.87 -13.49
C ARG A 322 -12.22 16.95 -14.25
N CYS A 323 -12.53 15.91 -15.02
CA CYS A 323 -13.81 15.76 -15.73
C CYS A 323 -14.43 14.41 -15.36
N VAL A 324 -15.73 14.37 -15.21
CA VAL A 324 -16.48 13.11 -15.09
C VAL A 324 -16.73 12.52 -16.47
N THR A 325 -16.83 11.19 -16.52
CA THR A 325 -17.16 10.45 -17.74
C THR A 325 -18.65 10.14 -17.81
N ARG A 326 -19.11 9.66 -18.96
CA ARG A 326 -20.47 9.19 -19.12
C ARG A 326 -20.86 8.06 -18.13
N LEU A 327 -19.90 7.19 -17.80
CA LEU A 327 -20.09 6.13 -16.83
C LEU A 327 -20.48 6.66 -15.44
N ALA A 328 -19.90 7.80 -15.02
CA ALA A 328 -20.24 8.42 -13.75
C ALA A 328 -21.68 8.94 -13.73
N TYR A 329 -22.16 9.54 -14.81
CA TYR A 329 -23.57 9.95 -14.93
C TYR A 329 -24.51 8.75 -14.86
N GLU A 330 -24.22 7.68 -15.58
CA GLU A 330 -25.01 6.45 -15.58
C GLU A 330 -25.06 5.81 -14.20
N HIS A 331 -23.92 5.75 -13.50
CA HIS A 331 -23.83 5.21 -12.14
C HIS A 331 -24.66 6.01 -11.13
N LEU A 332 -24.65 7.33 -11.23
CA LEU A 332 -25.42 8.21 -10.34
C LEU A 332 -26.89 8.35 -10.77
N GLY A 333 -27.32 7.71 -11.87
CA GLY A 333 -28.68 7.83 -12.40
C GLY A 333 -28.99 9.21 -12.98
N MET A 334 -27.97 9.97 -13.38
CA MET A 334 -28.09 11.34 -13.92
C MET A 334 -27.99 11.31 -15.45
N LYS A 335 -28.63 12.27 -16.12
CA LYS A 335 -28.53 12.37 -17.58
C LYS A 335 -27.21 13.03 -17.98
N ALA A 336 -26.42 12.35 -18.81
CA ALA A 336 -25.26 12.96 -19.43
C ALA A 336 -25.67 14.02 -20.45
N PRO A 337 -24.94 15.14 -20.57
CA PRO A 337 -25.18 16.13 -21.61
C PRO A 337 -25.11 15.51 -23.01
N GLU A 338 -26.02 15.88 -23.90
CA GLU A 338 -26.11 15.34 -25.27
C GLU A 338 -24.92 15.72 -26.19
N SER A 339 -24.14 16.75 -25.78
CA SER A 339 -22.95 17.18 -26.53
C SER A 339 -21.89 17.68 -25.54
N GLY A 340 -20.77 17.01 -25.42
CA GLY A 340 -19.58 17.53 -24.75
C GLY A 340 -18.90 16.68 -23.69
N ALA A 341 -19.27 15.43 -23.47
CA ALA A 341 -18.35 14.52 -22.79
C ALA A 341 -17.14 14.30 -23.70
N PRO A 342 -15.88 14.42 -23.21
CA PRO A 342 -14.75 14.08 -24.04
C PRO A 342 -14.92 12.65 -24.53
N GLU A 343 -15.00 12.48 -25.87
CA GLU A 343 -15.01 11.16 -26.48
C GLU A 343 -13.83 10.38 -25.90
N ASP A 344 -14.11 9.15 -25.51
CA ASP A 344 -13.11 8.15 -25.13
C ASP A 344 -12.18 7.92 -26.34
N ASN A 345 -11.18 8.80 -26.47
CA ASN A 345 -10.08 8.58 -27.37
C ASN A 345 -9.29 7.42 -26.78
N GLY A 346 -9.66 6.21 -27.20
CA GLY A 346 -9.03 4.95 -26.87
C GLY A 346 -7.51 5.02 -26.76
N GLN A 347 -7.03 5.45 -25.62
CA GLN A 347 -5.70 5.12 -25.19
C GLN A 347 -5.72 3.67 -24.75
N GLN A 348 -5.56 2.79 -25.75
CA GLN A 348 -5.04 1.46 -25.53
C GLN A 348 -3.89 1.55 -24.53
N SER A 349 -4.03 0.81 -23.45
CA SER A 349 -3.01 0.59 -22.44
C SER A 349 -1.69 0.23 -23.12
N LEU A 350 -0.80 1.19 -23.22
CA LEU A 350 0.62 0.99 -23.34
C LEU A 350 1.17 1.15 -21.93
N PHE A 351 1.22 0.02 -21.18
CA PHE A 351 2.30 -0.32 -20.22
C PHE A 351 1.96 -1.70 -19.65
#